data_fc055f9265f7f454214483e66e02cb7a
#
_entry.id   fc055f9265f7f454214483e66e02cb7a
#
_cell.length_a   1.000
_cell.length_b   1.000
_cell.length_c   1.000
_cell.angle_alpha   90.00
_cell.angle_beta   90.00
_cell.angle_gamma   90.00
#
_symmetry.space_group_name_H-M   'P 1'
#
loop_
_entity.id
_entity.type
_entity.pdbx_description
1 polymer ?
#
loop_
_entity_poly.entity_id
_entity_poly.type
_entity_poly.pdbx_seq_one_letter_code
_entity_poly.pdbx_strand_id
1 'polypeptide(L)'
;GPIPLEEFSMENIQKKIEANPFAREAKSRKPRILTITQSTYDGVVYNVETIKDMLDGEIDTLHFDEAWLPHAAFHDFYGDYHAIGADRPRCRESMVFSTQSTHKLLAGLSQASQILVQDSQTRRLDRDIFNEAYLMHTSTSPQYAIIASCDVAAAMMEAPGGPALVNESLSEAVEFRRAMRKVDAEFGDDDWWFKVWGPEFLAEEGIGSREDWTLKAGERWHGFGDLAEGFNILDPIKATIITPGLNMDGDFAEHTGIPAAIVTKYLAEHGIIVEKTGLYSFFIMFTIGITKGRWNTML
;
A
#
# COMPACT_ATOMS: atom_id res chain seq x y z
N GLY A 1 12.39 -2.09 -3.74
CA GLY A 1 11.97 -3.19 -2.88
C GLY A 1 11.49 -2.70 -1.52
N PRO A 2 10.91 -3.56 -0.69
CA PRO A 2 10.54 -3.19 0.68
C PRO A 2 11.77 -2.89 1.53
N ILE A 3 11.56 -2.13 2.61
CA ILE A 3 12.59 -1.92 3.63
C ILE A 3 12.69 -3.21 4.45
N PRO A 4 13.86 -3.83 4.59
CA PRO A 4 14.04 -5.03 5.42
C PRO A 4 13.72 -4.78 6.89
N LEU A 5 13.25 -5.78 7.61
CA LEU A 5 12.82 -5.64 9.01
C LEU A 5 13.95 -5.14 9.93
N GLU A 6 15.19 -5.58 9.72
CA GLU A 6 16.36 -5.18 10.51
C GLU A 6 16.63 -3.67 10.42
N GLU A 7 16.20 -2.99 9.34
CA GLU A 7 16.35 -1.55 9.19
C GLU A 7 15.49 -0.74 10.16
N PHE A 8 14.48 -1.37 10.74
CA PHE A 8 13.66 -0.78 11.81
C PHE A 8 14.28 -0.98 13.21
N SER A 9 15.42 -1.66 13.34
CA SER A 9 16.13 -1.71 14.61
C SER A 9 16.70 -0.35 15.00
N MET A 10 16.68 -0.02 16.31
CA MET A 10 17.25 1.24 16.79
C MET A 10 18.74 1.34 16.48
N GLU A 11 19.46 0.22 16.41
CA GLU A 11 20.86 0.18 16.03
C GLU A 11 21.06 0.70 14.60
N ASN A 12 20.28 0.20 13.63
CA ASN A 12 20.39 0.62 12.23
C ASN A 12 19.85 2.04 12.01
N ILE A 13 18.78 2.42 12.70
CA ILE A 13 18.28 3.80 12.70
C ILE A 13 19.36 4.76 13.20
N GLN A 14 20.03 4.43 14.32
CA GLN A 14 21.08 5.26 14.88
C GLN A 14 22.29 5.37 13.93
N LYS A 15 22.74 4.28 13.32
CA LYS A 15 23.79 4.30 12.29
C LYS A 15 23.46 5.24 11.13
N LYS A 16 22.21 5.24 10.66
CA LYS A 16 21.75 6.13 9.59
C LYS A 16 21.75 7.61 10.03
N ILE A 17 21.34 7.88 11.26
CA ILE A 17 21.38 9.24 11.83
C ILE A 17 22.83 9.72 11.93
N GLU A 18 23.74 8.89 12.41
CA GLU A 18 25.17 9.23 12.54
C GLU A 18 25.85 9.47 11.19
N ALA A 19 25.46 8.71 10.17
CA ALA A 19 25.96 8.87 8.81
C ALA A 19 25.39 10.12 8.11
N ASN A 20 24.27 10.67 8.59
CA ASN A 20 23.62 11.82 7.97
C ASN A 20 24.38 13.13 8.29
N PRO A 21 24.92 13.85 7.29
CA PRO A 21 25.66 15.08 7.50
C PRO A 21 24.82 16.19 8.20
N PHE A 22 23.51 16.20 8.00
CA PHE A 22 22.62 17.18 8.65
C PHE A 22 22.37 16.91 10.13
N ALA A 23 22.61 15.69 10.60
CA ALA A 23 22.46 15.35 12.01
C ALA A 23 23.67 15.73 12.87
N ARG A 24 24.80 16.16 12.29
CA ARG A 24 26.03 16.50 13.02
C ARG A 24 25.86 17.63 14.03
N GLU A 25 25.00 18.60 13.72
CA GLU A 25 24.73 19.77 14.55
C GLU A 25 23.45 19.61 15.40
N ALA A 26 22.80 18.45 15.34
CA ALA A 26 21.60 18.21 16.13
C ALA A 26 21.89 18.20 17.62
N LYS A 27 21.06 18.89 18.41
CA LYS A 27 21.18 18.94 19.89
C LYS A 27 20.93 17.58 20.53
N SER A 28 20.12 16.75 19.90
CA SER A 28 19.86 15.37 20.28
C SER A 28 19.87 14.50 19.05
N ARG A 29 20.43 13.30 19.18
CA ARG A 29 20.41 12.28 18.11
C ARG A 29 19.29 11.25 18.32
N LYS A 30 18.48 11.41 19.37
CA LYS A 30 17.27 10.59 19.54
C LYS A 30 16.24 11.00 18.49
N PRO A 31 15.76 10.07 17.64
CA PRO A 31 14.72 10.38 16.69
C PRO A 31 13.41 10.65 17.45
N ARG A 32 12.73 11.74 17.09
CA ARG A 32 11.46 12.14 17.69
C ARG A 32 10.27 11.59 16.93
N ILE A 33 10.43 11.45 15.63
CA ILE A 33 9.40 10.94 14.72
C ILE A 33 10.05 10.03 13.68
N LEU A 34 9.40 8.91 13.40
CA LEU A 34 9.69 8.06 12.26
C LEU A 34 8.49 8.10 11.32
N THR A 35 8.72 8.48 10.06
CA THR A 35 7.70 8.46 9.01
C THR A 35 7.99 7.31 8.05
N ILE A 36 6.99 6.47 7.83
CA ILE A 36 7.07 5.28 6.98
C ILE A 36 5.96 5.37 5.94
N THR A 37 6.31 5.24 4.66
CA THR A 37 5.32 5.00 3.61
C THR A 37 4.86 3.55 3.71
N GLN A 38 3.65 3.34 4.19
CA GLN A 38 3.12 2.04 4.59
C GLN A 38 2.91 1.07 3.42
N SER A 39 2.69 1.58 2.22
CA SER A 39 2.49 0.77 1.03
C SER A 39 3.31 1.30 -0.14
N THR A 40 4.08 0.44 -0.80
CA THR A 40 4.66 0.79 -2.09
C THR A 40 3.57 0.95 -3.16
N TYR A 41 3.90 1.60 -4.27
CA TYR A 41 2.95 1.70 -5.40
C TYR A 41 2.50 0.33 -5.90
N ASP A 42 3.42 -0.62 -5.96
CA ASP A 42 3.15 -1.97 -6.45
C ASP A 42 2.43 -2.86 -5.42
N GLY A 43 2.13 -2.32 -4.24
CA GLY A 43 1.26 -2.95 -3.25
C GLY A 43 1.96 -3.74 -2.15
N VAL A 44 3.28 -3.63 -1.98
CA VAL A 44 3.95 -4.24 -0.82
C VAL A 44 3.63 -3.44 0.43
N VAL A 45 3.06 -4.09 1.42
CA VAL A 45 2.58 -3.52 2.68
C VAL A 45 3.37 -4.12 3.85
N TYR A 46 3.64 -3.31 4.88
CA TYR A 46 4.39 -3.72 6.07
C TYR A 46 3.46 -4.13 7.22
N ASN A 47 3.90 -5.10 8.02
CA ASN A 47 3.25 -5.40 9.30
C ASN A 47 3.51 -4.26 10.30
N VAL A 48 2.48 -3.49 10.58
CA VAL A 48 2.55 -2.30 11.44
C VAL A 48 2.75 -2.67 12.89
N GLU A 49 2.11 -3.74 13.36
CA GLU A 49 2.24 -4.15 14.77
C GLU A 49 3.68 -4.55 15.08
N THR A 50 4.34 -5.26 14.16
CA THR A 50 5.77 -5.56 14.30
C THR A 50 6.62 -4.29 14.41
N ILE A 51 6.35 -3.27 13.61
CA ILE A 51 7.09 -1.99 13.67
C ILE A 51 6.81 -1.27 15.00
N LYS A 52 5.55 -1.24 15.44
CA LYS A 52 5.17 -0.65 16.73
C LYS A 52 5.88 -1.35 17.89
N ASP A 53 5.88 -2.69 17.90
CA ASP A 53 6.52 -3.47 18.95
C ASP A 53 8.04 -3.22 19.05
N MET A 54 8.70 -3.03 17.90
CA MET A 54 10.14 -2.74 17.86
C MET A 54 10.49 -1.34 18.33
N LEU A 55 9.60 -0.37 18.14
CA LEU A 55 9.92 1.06 18.28
C LEU A 55 9.16 1.77 19.41
N ASP A 56 8.23 1.09 20.08
CA ASP A 56 7.46 1.67 21.19
C ASP A 56 8.36 2.09 22.34
N GLY A 57 8.31 3.36 22.71
CA GLY A 57 9.16 3.97 23.73
C GLY A 57 10.53 4.44 23.22
N GLU A 58 11.02 3.89 22.13
CA GLU A 58 12.29 4.32 21.52
C GLU A 58 12.11 5.59 20.69
N ILE A 59 10.96 5.74 20.01
CA ILE A 59 10.60 6.88 19.19
C ILE A 59 9.31 7.49 19.72
N ASP A 60 9.28 8.81 19.89
CA ASP A 60 8.11 9.50 20.49
C ASP A 60 6.85 9.36 19.64
N THR A 61 6.99 9.35 18.32
CA THR A 61 5.88 9.32 17.36
C THR A 61 6.19 8.45 16.16
N LEU A 62 5.30 7.52 15.88
CA LEU A 62 5.31 6.71 14.67
C LEU A 62 4.26 7.26 13.71
N HIS A 63 4.68 7.67 12.52
CA HIS A 63 3.80 8.18 11.48
C HIS A 63 3.81 7.24 10.29
N PHE A 64 2.64 6.70 9.96
CA PHE A 64 2.42 5.84 8.81
C PHE A 64 1.72 6.64 7.71
N ASP A 65 2.40 6.82 6.60
CA ASP A 65 1.79 7.35 5.39
C ASP A 65 1.01 6.23 4.70
N GLU A 66 -0.28 6.21 4.96
CA GLU A 66 -1.26 5.27 4.42
C GLU A 66 -2.08 5.90 3.28
N ALA A 67 -1.50 6.85 2.54
CA ALA A 67 -2.20 7.53 1.45
C ALA A 67 -2.77 6.56 0.40
N TRP A 68 -2.17 5.39 0.26
CA TRP A 68 -2.59 4.32 -0.66
C TRP A 68 -3.21 3.10 0.06
N LEU A 69 -3.59 3.25 1.34
CA LEU A 69 -4.09 2.14 2.16
C LEU A 69 -5.32 2.48 3.03
N PRO A 70 -6.14 3.51 2.72
CA PRO A 70 -7.26 3.88 3.59
C PRO A 70 -8.37 2.82 3.66
N HIS A 71 -8.42 1.87 2.71
CA HIS A 71 -9.38 0.77 2.67
C HIS A 71 -9.05 -0.36 3.65
N ALA A 72 -7.81 -0.46 4.09
CA ALA A 72 -7.31 -1.60 4.86
C ALA A 72 -8.03 -1.81 6.21
N ALA A 73 -8.43 -0.72 6.88
CA ALA A 73 -9.13 -0.79 8.16
C ALA A 73 -10.54 -1.42 8.08
N PHE A 74 -11.05 -1.68 6.87
CA PHE A 74 -12.42 -2.15 6.65
C PHE A 74 -12.50 -3.62 6.22
N HIS A 75 -11.39 -4.35 6.23
CA HIS A 75 -11.39 -5.76 5.88
C HIS A 75 -10.32 -6.56 6.65
N ASP A 76 -10.71 -7.69 7.23
CA ASP A 76 -9.86 -8.55 8.07
C ASP A 76 -8.59 -9.06 7.39
N PHE A 77 -8.60 -9.12 6.06
CA PHE A 77 -7.42 -9.49 5.28
C PHE A 77 -6.19 -8.64 5.64
N TYR A 78 -6.40 -7.35 5.88
CA TYR A 78 -5.29 -6.43 6.18
C TYR A 78 -4.86 -6.43 7.65
N GLY A 79 -5.68 -6.95 8.57
CA GLY A 79 -5.34 -7.20 9.98
C GLY A 79 -4.26 -6.27 10.53
N ASP A 80 -3.06 -6.81 10.77
CA ASP A 80 -1.93 -6.09 11.39
C ASP A 80 -1.16 -5.16 10.43
N TYR A 81 -1.67 -4.96 9.23
CA TYR A 81 -0.99 -4.21 8.16
C TYR A 81 -1.53 -2.79 7.96
N HIS A 82 -2.32 -2.26 8.90
CA HIS A 82 -2.73 -0.85 8.93
C HIS A 82 -2.53 -0.26 10.34
N ALA A 83 -2.26 1.05 10.40
CA ALA A 83 -1.74 1.66 11.61
C ALA A 83 -2.79 1.88 12.69
N ILE A 84 -3.98 2.35 12.34
CA ILE A 84 -5.03 2.76 13.28
C ILE A 84 -6.36 2.15 12.87
N GLY A 85 -7.01 1.50 13.81
CA GLY A 85 -8.34 0.92 13.71
C GLY A 85 -8.95 0.72 15.10
N ALA A 86 -10.24 0.42 15.17
CA ALA A 86 -10.94 0.21 16.44
C ALA A 86 -10.30 -0.91 17.28
N ASP A 87 -9.79 -1.94 16.59
CA ASP A 87 -9.24 -3.14 17.21
C ASP A 87 -7.70 -3.10 17.33
N ARG A 88 -7.05 -2.00 16.90
CA ARG A 88 -5.60 -1.90 16.96
C ARG A 88 -5.13 -1.53 18.36
N PRO A 89 -4.16 -2.28 18.90
CA PRO A 89 -3.62 -1.99 20.22
C PRO A 89 -2.91 -0.63 20.23
N ARG A 90 -3.01 0.05 21.36
CA ARG A 90 -2.25 1.29 21.57
C ARG A 90 -0.85 0.96 22.01
N CYS A 91 0.14 1.63 21.43
CA CYS A 91 1.49 1.64 21.97
C CYS A 91 1.48 2.09 23.44
N ARG A 92 2.43 1.63 24.20
CA ARG A 92 2.57 2.04 25.59
C ARG A 92 3.00 3.51 25.71
N GLU A 93 4.02 3.91 24.95
CA GLU A 93 4.67 5.21 25.07
C GLU A 93 4.61 6.04 23.77
N SER A 94 4.71 5.40 22.61
CA SER A 94 4.73 6.09 21.33
C SER A 94 3.33 6.47 20.86
N MET A 95 3.19 7.69 20.36
CA MET A 95 1.96 8.10 19.67
C MET A 95 1.98 7.60 18.24
N VAL A 96 0.82 7.25 17.70
CA VAL A 96 0.68 6.79 16.31
C VAL A 96 -0.14 7.79 15.51
N PHE A 97 0.40 8.18 14.37
CA PHE A 97 -0.29 8.99 13.36
C PHE A 97 -0.41 8.19 12.07
N SER A 98 -1.54 8.34 11.40
CA SER A 98 -1.73 7.85 10.04
C SER A 98 -2.27 8.96 9.18
N THR A 99 -1.70 9.15 7.99
CA THR A 99 -2.22 10.06 6.98
C THR A 99 -2.78 9.27 5.81
N GLN A 100 -4.01 9.55 5.44
CA GLN A 100 -4.74 8.80 4.42
C GLN A 100 -5.33 9.72 3.37
N SER A 101 -5.20 9.33 2.10
CA SER A 101 -5.88 10.01 1.00
C SER A 101 -7.24 9.37 0.75
N THR A 102 -8.28 9.93 1.33
CA THR A 102 -9.66 9.43 1.21
C THR A 102 -10.12 9.41 -0.25
N HIS A 103 -9.60 10.33 -1.07
CA HIS A 103 -9.95 10.44 -2.49
C HIS A 103 -9.34 9.35 -3.39
N LYS A 104 -8.35 8.58 -2.90
CA LYS A 104 -7.69 7.57 -3.75
C LYS A 104 -8.44 6.24 -3.77
N LEU A 105 -8.79 5.73 -2.61
CA LEU A 105 -9.34 4.37 -2.45
C LEU A 105 -10.68 4.32 -1.71
N LEU A 106 -11.14 5.45 -1.21
CA LEU A 106 -12.48 5.63 -0.67
C LEU A 106 -13.26 6.63 -1.55
N ALA A 107 -14.51 6.92 -1.21
CA ALA A 107 -15.39 7.73 -2.05
C ALA A 107 -15.21 9.26 -1.89
N GLY A 108 -14.09 9.74 -1.36
CA GLY A 108 -13.81 11.16 -1.21
C GLY A 108 -13.54 11.85 -2.56
N LEU A 109 -13.96 13.11 -2.71
CA LEU A 109 -13.58 13.93 -3.86
C LEU A 109 -12.08 14.20 -3.87
N SER A 110 -11.52 14.50 -5.04
CA SER A 110 -10.10 14.83 -5.20
C SER A 110 -9.65 15.87 -4.17
N GLN A 111 -8.48 15.65 -3.59
CA GLN A 111 -7.88 16.36 -2.45
C GLN A 111 -8.44 15.98 -1.06
N ALA A 112 -9.50 15.17 -0.97
CA ALA A 112 -9.96 14.67 0.31
C ALA A 112 -8.89 13.80 0.98
N SER A 113 -8.54 14.15 2.20
CA SER A 113 -7.56 13.43 3.02
C SER A 113 -7.92 13.54 4.50
N GLN A 114 -7.33 12.68 5.30
CA GLN A 114 -7.54 12.68 6.75
C GLN A 114 -6.25 12.36 7.50
N ILE A 115 -6.17 12.87 8.73
CA ILE A 115 -5.13 12.53 9.69
C ILE A 115 -5.81 11.79 10.83
N LEU A 116 -5.41 10.55 11.06
CA LEU A 116 -5.84 9.76 12.20
C LEU A 116 -4.75 9.84 13.28
N VAL A 117 -5.17 9.95 14.54
CA VAL A 117 -4.26 10.01 15.68
C VAL A 117 -4.70 9.02 16.74
N GLN A 118 -3.79 8.16 17.17
CA GLN A 118 -3.99 7.26 18.29
C GLN A 118 -3.05 7.66 19.42
N ASP A 119 -3.65 8.09 20.53
CA ASP A 119 -2.92 8.33 21.79
C ASP A 119 -2.26 7.03 22.26
N SER A 120 -1.09 7.15 22.89
CA SER A 120 -0.50 6.00 23.60
C SER A 120 -1.22 5.73 24.93
N GLN A 121 -0.77 4.72 25.66
CA GLN A 121 -1.31 4.44 26.98
C GLN A 121 -0.89 5.52 28.01
N THR A 122 0.29 6.12 27.83
CA THR A 122 0.89 7.08 28.77
C THR A 122 0.88 8.53 28.28
N ARG A 123 0.66 8.78 26.99
CA ARG A 123 0.72 10.11 26.39
C ARG A 123 -0.59 10.44 25.65
N ARG A 124 -0.98 11.70 25.74
CA ARG A 124 -2.17 12.23 25.06
C ARG A 124 -1.78 13.35 24.10
N LEU A 125 -2.49 13.41 22.99
CA LEU A 125 -2.38 14.54 22.08
C LEU A 125 -2.87 15.83 22.79
N ASP A 126 -2.03 16.86 22.79
CA ASP A 126 -2.49 18.20 23.11
C ASP A 126 -3.27 18.75 21.91
N ARG A 127 -4.59 18.81 22.06
CA ARG A 127 -5.49 19.19 20.97
C ARG A 127 -5.34 20.64 20.55
N ASP A 128 -5.00 21.53 21.47
CA ASP A 128 -4.87 22.97 21.18
C ASP A 128 -3.59 23.19 20.35
N ILE A 129 -2.47 22.60 20.79
CA ILE A 129 -1.20 22.66 20.04
C ILE A 129 -1.35 21.98 18.67
N PHE A 130 -2.01 20.83 18.60
CA PHE A 130 -2.26 20.15 17.34
C PHE A 130 -3.10 21.00 16.38
N ASN A 131 -4.18 21.61 16.89
CA ASN A 131 -5.06 22.44 16.09
C ASN A 131 -4.34 23.68 15.55
N GLU A 132 -3.52 24.34 16.36
CA GLU A 132 -2.68 25.45 15.91
C GLU A 132 -1.72 25.02 14.80
N ALA A 133 -1.01 23.91 15.00
CA ALA A 133 -0.10 23.36 13.99
C ALA A 133 -0.85 22.98 12.71
N TYR A 134 -2.03 22.36 12.83
CA TYR A 134 -2.89 22.02 11.71
C TYR A 134 -3.31 23.25 10.91
N LEU A 135 -3.81 24.28 11.58
CA LEU A 135 -4.26 25.53 10.95
C LEU A 135 -3.10 26.27 10.24
N MET A 136 -1.89 26.17 10.75
CA MET A 136 -0.70 26.74 10.10
C MET A 136 -0.34 26.08 8.75
N HIS A 137 -0.78 24.84 8.52
CA HIS A 137 -0.38 24.02 7.36
C HIS A 137 -1.54 23.67 6.43
N THR A 138 -2.76 24.09 6.77
CA THR A 138 -3.96 23.83 5.97
C THR A 138 -4.55 25.11 5.40
N SER A 139 -5.49 24.96 4.47
CA SER A 139 -6.23 26.11 3.93
C SER A 139 -7.14 26.72 4.99
N THR A 140 -7.16 28.06 5.07
CA THR A 140 -8.13 28.81 5.86
C THR A 140 -9.51 28.91 5.19
N SER A 141 -9.63 28.41 3.96
CA SER A 141 -10.87 28.43 3.16
C SER A 141 -11.29 27.00 2.81
N PRO A 142 -11.86 26.24 3.76
CA PRO A 142 -12.22 24.85 3.54
C PRO A 142 -13.30 24.71 2.47
N GLN A 143 -13.14 23.73 1.62
CA GLN A 143 -14.11 23.38 0.57
C GLN A 143 -15.15 22.44 1.16
N TYR A 144 -16.36 22.93 1.41
CA TYR A 144 -17.42 22.11 2.01
C TYR A 144 -17.78 20.88 1.21
N ALA A 145 -17.71 20.93 -0.13
CA ALA A 145 -17.95 19.76 -0.96
C ALA A 145 -16.94 18.61 -0.69
N ILE A 146 -15.66 18.95 -0.46
CA ILE A 146 -14.62 17.97 -0.11
C ILE A 146 -14.89 17.40 1.29
N ILE A 147 -15.20 18.26 2.27
CA ILE A 147 -15.53 17.82 3.63
C ILE A 147 -16.75 16.90 3.63
N ALA A 148 -17.83 17.31 2.96
CA ALA A 148 -19.04 16.51 2.84
C ALA A 148 -18.76 15.16 2.15
N SER A 149 -17.84 15.12 1.17
CA SER A 149 -17.47 13.85 0.53
C SER A 149 -16.73 12.91 1.49
N CYS A 150 -15.95 13.43 2.43
CA CYS A 150 -15.31 12.60 3.48
C CYS A 150 -16.38 12.01 4.41
N ASP A 151 -17.39 12.79 4.79
CA ASP A 151 -18.50 12.33 5.63
C ASP A 151 -19.33 11.24 4.95
N VAL A 152 -19.66 11.45 3.66
CA VAL A 152 -20.33 10.43 2.84
C VAL A 152 -19.46 9.17 2.71
N ALA A 153 -18.16 9.33 2.45
CA ALA A 153 -17.25 8.19 2.38
C ALA A 153 -17.21 7.41 3.70
N ALA A 154 -17.17 8.11 4.83
CA ALA A 154 -17.22 7.47 6.15
C ALA A 154 -18.52 6.66 6.34
N ALA A 155 -19.68 7.25 6.01
CA ALA A 155 -20.96 6.56 6.08
C ALA A 155 -21.04 5.32 5.15
N MET A 156 -20.47 5.40 3.95
CA MET A 156 -20.37 4.26 3.04
C MET A 156 -19.53 3.12 3.60
N MET A 157 -18.51 3.45 4.38
CA MET A 157 -17.58 2.48 4.98
C MET A 157 -18.06 1.92 6.31
N GLU A 158 -19.18 2.39 6.87
CA GLU A 158 -19.82 1.75 8.02
C GLU A 158 -20.25 0.32 7.70
N ALA A 159 -20.12 -0.57 8.67
CA ALA A 159 -20.52 -1.98 8.51
C ALA A 159 -22.04 -2.09 8.27
N PRO A 160 -22.51 -2.97 7.36
CA PRO A 160 -21.74 -3.95 6.60
C PRO A 160 -21.19 -3.41 5.26
N GLY A 161 -21.40 -2.14 4.91
CA GLY A 161 -21.08 -1.56 3.60
C GLY A 161 -19.59 -1.61 3.27
N GLY A 162 -18.75 -1.07 4.15
CA GLY A 162 -17.31 -1.00 3.94
C GLY A 162 -16.65 -2.37 3.73
N PRO A 163 -16.85 -3.35 4.62
CA PRO A 163 -16.35 -4.71 4.41
C PRO A 163 -16.78 -5.32 3.07
N ALA A 164 -18.05 -5.12 2.68
CA ALA A 164 -18.56 -5.64 1.41
C ALA A 164 -17.89 -4.98 0.20
N LEU A 165 -17.73 -3.66 0.21
CA LEU A 165 -17.08 -2.91 -0.88
C LEU A 165 -15.60 -3.28 -1.04
N VAL A 166 -14.87 -3.43 0.05
CA VAL A 166 -13.47 -3.85 0.01
C VAL A 166 -13.35 -5.30 -0.45
N ASN A 167 -14.21 -6.19 0.02
CA ASN A 167 -14.24 -7.59 -0.43
C ASN A 167 -14.54 -7.71 -1.92
N GLU A 168 -15.43 -6.88 -2.47
CA GLU A 168 -15.70 -6.84 -3.91
C GLU A 168 -14.46 -6.42 -4.70
N SER A 169 -13.75 -5.37 -4.26
CA SER A 169 -12.49 -4.94 -4.89
C SER A 169 -11.43 -6.02 -4.87
N LEU A 170 -11.26 -6.72 -3.74
CA LEU A 170 -10.35 -7.85 -3.60
C LEU A 170 -10.73 -8.98 -4.55
N SER A 171 -12.01 -9.34 -4.60
CA SER A 171 -12.51 -10.41 -5.46
C SER A 171 -12.27 -10.10 -6.94
N GLU A 172 -12.59 -8.89 -7.40
CA GLU A 172 -12.36 -8.49 -8.79
C GLU A 172 -10.85 -8.48 -9.15
N ALA A 173 -9.99 -8.04 -8.23
CA ALA A 173 -8.54 -8.07 -8.44
C ALA A 173 -7.99 -9.49 -8.57
N VAL A 174 -8.51 -10.43 -7.80
CA VAL A 174 -8.09 -11.83 -7.86
C VAL A 174 -8.64 -12.52 -9.11
N GLU A 175 -9.89 -12.25 -9.49
CA GLU A 175 -10.46 -12.77 -10.75
C GLU A 175 -9.68 -12.25 -11.96
N PHE A 176 -9.29 -10.98 -11.98
CA PHE A 176 -8.41 -10.44 -13.01
C PHE A 176 -7.09 -11.20 -13.08
N ARG A 177 -6.44 -11.45 -11.93
CA ARG A 177 -5.18 -12.20 -11.88
C ARG A 177 -5.32 -13.63 -12.41
N ARG A 178 -6.43 -14.31 -12.08
CA ARG A 178 -6.75 -15.65 -12.63
C ARG A 178 -6.93 -15.60 -14.15
N ALA A 179 -7.66 -14.60 -14.65
CA ALA A 179 -7.88 -14.43 -16.06
C ALA A 179 -6.55 -14.16 -16.81
N MET A 180 -5.71 -13.27 -16.29
CA MET A 180 -4.39 -13.00 -16.86
C MET A 180 -3.52 -14.25 -16.94
N ARG A 181 -3.53 -15.09 -15.90
CA ARG A 181 -2.79 -16.36 -15.91
C ARG A 181 -3.33 -17.36 -16.94
N LYS A 182 -4.64 -17.37 -17.10
CA LYS A 182 -5.26 -18.24 -18.11
C LYS A 182 -4.85 -17.81 -19.51
N VAL A 183 -4.82 -16.51 -19.76
CA VAL A 183 -4.37 -15.97 -21.05
C VAL A 183 -2.88 -16.21 -21.26
N ASP A 184 -2.05 -16.03 -20.24
CA ASP A 184 -0.61 -16.35 -20.28
C ASP A 184 -0.39 -17.84 -20.59
N ALA A 185 -1.13 -18.75 -19.96
CA ALA A 185 -1.05 -20.18 -20.22
C ALA A 185 -1.49 -20.58 -21.64
N GLU A 186 -2.36 -19.80 -22.26
CA GLU A 186 -2.86 -20.06 -23.63
C GLU A 186 -1.95 -19.48 -24.72
N PHE A 187 -1.40 -18.29 -24.51
CA PHE A 187 -0.68 -17.51 -25.50
C PHE A 187 0.79 -17.28 -25.17
N GLY A 188 1.19 -17.46 -23.92
CA GLY A 188 2.56 -17.23 -23.47
C GLY A 188 3.49 -18.33 -24.03
N ASP A 189 4.65 -17.91 -24.56
CA ASP A 189 5.73 -18.77 -25.01
C ASP A 189 7.05 -18.23 -24.46
N ASP A 190 7.82 -19.06 -23.76
CA ASP A 190 9.14 -18.73 -23.18
C ASP A 190 9.22 -17.34 -22.52
N ASP A 191 8.27 -17.03 -21.61
CA ASP A 191 8.12 -15.73 -20.95
C ASP A 191 7.72 -14.55 -21.87
N TRP A 192 7.39 -14.81 -23.13
CA TRP A 192 6.98 -13.77 -24.08
C TRP A 192 5.47 -13.52 -24.07
N TRP A 193 4.95 -13.10 -22.90
CA TRP A 193 3.57 -12.62 -22.75
C TRP A 193 3.46 -11.63 -21.57
N PHE A 194 2.28 -11.07 -21.39
CA PHE A 194 1.95 -10.24 -20.24
C PHE A 194 1.77 -11.11 -19.00
N LYS A 195 2.41 -10.74 -17.90
CA LYS A 195 2.28 -11.42 -16.62
C LYS A 195 1.80 -10.46 -15.55
N VAL A 196 0.95 -10.94 -14.65
CA VAL A 196 0.59 -10.18 -13.46
C VAL A 196 1.55 -10.54 -12.32
N TRP A 197 2.24 -9.53 -11.80
CA TRP A 197 3.16 -9.70 -10.68
C TRP A 197 2.41 -10.08 -9.41
N GLY A 198 2.83 -11.12 -8.72
CA GLY A 198 2.22 -11.61 -7.49
C GLY A 198 2.56 -13.08 -7.21
N PRO A 199 2.00 -13.64 -6.11
CA PRO A 199 2.25 -15.01 -5.70
C PRO A 199 2.03 -16.01 -6.84
N GLU A 200 2.84 -17.04 -6.93
CA GLU A 200 2.70 -18.08 -7.97
C GLU A 200 1.41 -18.90 -7.83
N PHE A 201 0.94 -19.06 -6.60
CA PHE A 201 -0.33 -19.73 -6.30
C PHE A 201 -1.43 -18.71 -6.02
N LEU A 202 -2.62 -18.94 -6.55
CA LEU A 202 -3.86 -18.24 -6.18
C LEU A 202 -4.89 -19.31 -5.79
N ALA A 203 -5.65 -19.04 -4.73
CA ALA A 203 -6.76 -19.90 -4.35
C ALA A 203 -7.74 -20.09 -5.52
N GLU A 204 -8.38 -21.24 -5.63
CA GLU A 204 -9.35 -21.53 -6.70
C GLU A 204 -10.57 -20.61 -6.63
N GLU A 205 -11.00 -20.28 -5.41
CA GLU A 205 -12.12 -19.37 -5.15
C GLU A 205 -11.74 -18.30 -4.13
N GLY A 206 -12.36 -17.11 -4.26
CA GLY A 206 -12.13 -16.00 -3.35
C GLY A 206 -10.69 -15.48 -3.37
N ILE A 207 -10.31 -14.80 -2.31
CA ILE A 207 -8.98 -14.18 -2.18
C ILE A 207 -7.93 -15.14 -1.57
N GLY A 208 -8.36 -16.29 -1.05
CA GLY A 208 -7.49 -17.19 -0.28
C GLY A 208 -7.19 -16.69 1.12
N SER A 209 -6.16 -17.23 1.73
CA SER A 209 -5.67 -16.78 3.03
C SER A 209 -4.69 -15.61 2.87
N ARG A 210 -4.45 -14.86 3.95
CA ARG A 210 -3.42 -13.80 3.96
C ARG A 210 -2.03 -14.37 3.70
N GLU A 211 -1.76 -15.58 4.19
CA GLU A 211 -0.49 -16.29 4.03
C GLU A 211 -0.15 -16.53 2.56
N ASP A 212 -1.15 -16.67 1.69
CA ASP A 212 -0.95 -16.83 0.24
C ASP A 212 -0.39 -15.55 -0.40
N TRP A 213 -0.55 -14.41 0.24
CA TRP A 213 -0.11 -13.09 -0.22
C TRP A 213 1.11 -12.55 0.54
N THR A 214 1.64 -13.32 1.48
CA THR A 214 2.86 -12.98 2.20
C THR A 214 4.07 -13.14 1.29
N LEU A 215 4.97 -12.16 1.31
CA LEU A 215 6.25 -12.26 0.62
C LEU A 215 7.18 -13.14 1.46
N LYS A 216 7.48 -14.33 0.97
CA LYS A 216 8.34 -15.30 1.68
C LYS A 216 9.76 -15.25 1.11
N ALA A 217 10.74 -15.39 1.98
CA ALA A 217 12.14 -15.39 1.58
C ALA A 217 12.41 -16.44 0.47
N GLY A 218 13.14 -16.03 -0.57
CA GLY A 218 13.53 -16.92 -1.66
C GLY A 218 12.47 -17.20 -2.72
N GLU A 219 11.26 -16.65 -2.60
CA GLU A 219 10.26 -16.76 -3.67
C GLU A 219 10.66 -15.93 -4.89
N ARG A 220 10.62 -16.56 -6.04
CA ARG A 220 11.09 -15.99 -7.31
C ARG A 220 10.21 -14.82 -7.78
N TRP A 221 8.90 -14.88 -7.52
CA TRP A 221 7.94 -13.92 -8.06
C TRP A 221 8.18 -12.47 -7.61
N HIS A 222 8.84 -12.24 -6.44
CA HIS A 222 9.16 -10.90 -5.97
C HIS A 222 10.66 -10.58 -6.00
N GLY A 223 11.55 -11.57 -5.92
CA GLY A 223 12.99 -11.39 -6.07
C GLY A 223 13.67 -10.52 -5.00
N PHE A 224 13.07 -10.28 -3.83
CA PHE A 224 13.58 -9.37 -2.81
C PHE A 224 14.57 -10.00 -1.81
N GLY A 225 15.07 -11.20 -2.06
CA GLY A 225 16.02 -11.85 -1.16
C GLY A 225 15.42 -12.27 0.19
N ASP A 226 16.21 -12.13 1.24
CA ASP A 226 15.79 -12.52 2.60
C ASP A 226 14.81 -11.50 3.19
N LEU A 227 13.58 -11.93 3.37
CA LEU A 227 12.52 -11.16 4.03
C LEU A 227 12.12 -11.85 5.33
N ALA A 228 11.79 -11.06 6.36
CA ALA A 228 11.27 -11.60 7.61
C ALA A 228 9.87 -12.20 7.38
N GLU A 229 9.63 -13.38 7.92
CA GLU A 229 8.36 -14.08 7.80
C GLU A 229 7.20 -13.23 8.34
N GLY A 230 6.12 -13.11 7.54
CA GLY A 230 4.92 -12.36 7.92
C GLY A 230 5.11 -10.85 8.02
N PHE A 231 6.27 -10.31 7.64
CA PHE A 231 6.51 -8.86 7.73
C PHE A 231 5.91 -8.09 6.55
N ASN A 232 5.87 -8.68 5.38
CA ASN A 232 5.32 -8.05 4.19
C ASN A 232 4.23 -8.89 3.54
N ILE A 233 3.17 -8.24 3.09
CA ILE A 233 2.16 -8.83 2.19
C ILE A 233 2.07 -8.02 0.90
N LEU A 234 1.58 -8.64 -0.16
CA LEU A 234 1.14 -7.96 -1.35
C LEU A 234 -0.35 -7.64 -1.23
N ASP A 235 -0.72 -6.39 -1.40
CA ASP A 235 -2.10 -5.94 -1.48
C ASP A 235 -2.72 -6.41 -2.82
N PRO A 236 -3.71 -7.31 -2.82
CA PRO A 236 -4.25 -7.89 -4.04
C PRO A 236 -4.88 -6.89 -5.00
N ILE A 237 -5.44 -5.78 -4.49
CA ILE A 237 -6.12 -4.77 -5.32
C ILE A 237 -5.15 -3.96 -6.18
N LYS A 238 -3.86 -4.06 -5.92
CA LYS A 238 -2.81 -3.41 -6.68
C LYS A 238 -2.17 -4.41 -7.63
N ALA A 239 -2.51 -4.34 -8.90
CA ALA A 239 -2.04 -5.28 -9.90
C ALA A 239 -1.01 -4.64 -10.83
N THR A 240 0.25 -5.03 -10.67
CA THR A 240 1.34 -4.68 -11.57
C THR A 240 1.42 -5.70 -12.68
N ILE A 241 1.35 -5.25 -13.93
CA ILE A 241 1.47 -6.07 -15.14
C ILE A 241 2.86 -5.89 -15.71
N ILE A 242 3.58 -6.98 -15.89
CA ILE A 242 4.86 -7.06 -16.56
C ILE A 242 4.62 -7.23 -18.05
N THR A 243 5.32 -6.45 -18.86
CA THR A 243 5.20 -6.49 -20.33
C THR A 243 6.02 -7.62 -20.93
N PRO A 244 5.65 -8.12 -22.14
CA PRO A 244 6.32 -9.22 -22.79
C PRO A 244 7.84 -9.03 -22.93
N GLY A 245 8.57 -10.11 -22.77
CA GLY A 245 10.02 -10.17 -22.92
C GLY A 245 10.82 -9.91 -21.64
N LEU A 246 10.20 -9.45 -20.57
CA LEU A 246 10.84 -9.34 -19.25
C LEU A 246 10.42 -10.53 -18.38
N ASN A 247 11.40 -11.32 -17.94
CA ASN A 247 11.15 -12.43 -17.00
C ASN A 247 11.16 -11.95 -15.54
N MET A 248 10.79 -12.85 -14.61
CA MET A 248 10.71 -12.50 -13.19
C MET A 248 12.09 -12.31 -12.52
N ASP A 249 13.17 -12.75 -13.15
CA ASP A 249 14.53 -12.52 -12.69
C ASP A 249 15.06 -11.13 -13.12
N GLY A 250 14.27 -10.37 -13.90
CA GLY A 250 14.62 -9.03 -14.36
C GLY A 250 15.44 -9.01 -15.67
N ASP A 251 15.69 -10.17 -16.26
CA ASP A 251 16.35 -10.29 -17.54
C ASP A 251 15.36 -10.37 -18.70
N PHE A 252 15.84 -10.19 -19.92
CA PHE A 252 15.01 -10.37 -21.12
C PHE A 252 15.07 -11.80 -21.62
N ALA A 253 13.90 -12.38 -21.93
CA ALA A 253 13.81 -13.73 -22.47
C ALA A 253 14.48 -13.85 -23.84
N GLU A 254 14.39 -12.81 -24.69
CA GLU A 254 14.94 -12.77 -26.05
C GLU A 254 15.73 -11.50 -26.37
N HIS A 255 16.54 -11.02 -25.47
CA HIS A 255 17.35 -9.82 -25.65
C HIS A 255 16.56 -8.50 -25.82
N THR A 256 15.25 -8.56 -26.06
CA THR A 256 14.36 -7.39 -26.21
C THR A 256 13.01 -7.64 -25.56
N GLY A 257 12.39 -6.58 -25.05
CA GLY A 257 11.04 -6.58 -24.53
C GLY A 257 10.21 -5.46 -25.10
N ILE A 258 8.93 -5.42 -24.79
CA ILE A 258 8.03 -4.34 -25.18
C ILE A 258 8.01 -3.31 -24.04
N PRO A 259 8.52 -2.07 -24.27
CA PRO A 259 8.42 -1.03 -23.24
C PRO A 259 6.99 -0.74 -22.86
N ALA A 260 6.72 -0.66 -21.55
CA ALA A 260 5.37 -0.44 -21.04
C ALA A 260 4.72 0.85 -21.57
N ALA A 261 5.51 1.87 -21.87
CA ALA A 261 5.02 3.12 -22.45
C ALA A 261 4.31 2.94 -23.80
N ILE A 262 4.71 1.94 -24.60
CA ILE A 262 4.04 1.62 -25.87
C ILE A 262 2.69 0.98 -25.58
N VAL A 263 2.67 0.03 -24.65
CA VAL A 263 1.44 -0.69 -24.24
C VAL A 263 0.42 0.26 -23.63
N THR A 264 0.84 1.10 -22.69
CA THR A 264 -0.07 2.02 -21.99
C THR A 264 -0.60 3.12 -22.91
N LYS A 265 0.17 3.53 -23.91
CA LYS A 265 -0.31 4.45 -24.96
C LYS A 265 -1.38 3.77 -25.81
N TYR A 266 -1.17 2.54 -26.22
CA TYR A 266 -2.17 1.76 -26.96
C TYR A 266 -3.46 1.59 -26.14
N LEU A 267 -3.34 1.23 -24.87
CA LEU A 267 -4.47 1.12 -23.94
C LEU A 267 -5.24 2.45 -23.82
N ALA A 268 -4.52 3.57 -23.72
CA ALA A 268 -5.13 4.91 -23.62
C ALA A 268 -5.91 5.28 -24.88
N GLU A 269 -5.43 4.92 -26.08
CA GLU A 269 -6.16 5.10 -27.34
C GLU A 269 -7.46 4.26 -27.41
N HIS A 270 -7.54 3.20 -26.61
CA HIS A 270 -8.72 2.36 -26.44
C HIS A 270 -9.56 2.70 -25.19
N GLY A 271 -9.29 3.86 -24.58
CA GLY A 271 -10.05 4.36 -23.43
C GLY A 271 -9.69 3.72 -22.09
N ILE A 272 -8.55 3.01 -22.00
CA ILE A 272 -8.05 2.40 -20.77
C ILE A 272 -6.88 3.22 -20.25
N ILE A 273 -7.07 3.87 -19.10
CA ILE A 273 -6.05 4.66 -18.43
C ILE A 273 -5.49 3.84 -17.25
N VAL A 274 -4.18 3.62 -17.27
CA VAL A 274 -3.47 2.94 -16.18
C VAL A 274 -3.01 3.94 -15.14
N GLU A 275 -2.79 3.48 -13.91
CA GLU A 275 -2.40 4.36 -12.81
C GLU A 275 -0.92 4.78 -12.88
N LYS A 276 -0.03 3.89 -13.28
CA LYS A 276 1.41 4.14 -13.37
C LYS A 276 2.01 3.35 -14.54
N THR A 277 2.95 3.97 -15.24
CA THR A 277 3.74 3.33 -16.29
C THR A 277 5.22 3.32 -15.89
N GLY A 278 5.82 2.14 -15.79
CA GLY A 278 7.26 1.91 -15.59
C GLY A 278 7.98 1.67 -16.91
N LEU A 279 9.20 1.10 -16.85
CA LEU A 279 9.95 0.75 -18.05
C LEU A 279 9.35 -0.47 -18.76
N TYR A 280 9.14 -1.56 -18.04
CA TYR A 280 8.60 -2.83 -18.52
C TYR A 280 7.47 -3.34 -17.63
N SER A 281 6.78 -2.45 -16.98
CA SER A 281 5.59 -2.76 -16.19
C SER A 281 4.66 -1.57 -16.14
N PHE A 282 3.39 -1.86 -15.93
CA PHE A 282 2.40 -0.83 -15.63
C PHE A 282 1.46 -1.34 -14.53
N PHE A 283 0.79 -0.42 -13.88
CA PHE A 283 0.03 -0.71 -12.67
C PHE A 283 -1.43 -0.29 -12.85
N ILE A 284 -2.32 -1.17 -12.46
CA ILE A 284 -3.76 -0.91 -12.35
C ILE A 284 -4.23 -1.14 -10.93
N MET A 285 -5.31 -0.48 -10.55
CA MET A 285 -5.84 -0.52 -9.20
C MET A 285 -7.33 -0.82 -9.20
N PHE A 286 -7.73 -1.74 -8.33
CA PHE A 286 -9.12 -2.13 -8.12
C PHE A 286 -9.67 -1.37 -6.92
N THR A 287 -10.37 -0.27 -7.17
CA THR A 287 -10.94 0.58 -6.11
C THR A 287 -12.34 0.13 -5.73
N ILE A 288 -12.85 0.59 -4.58
CA ILE A 288 -14.26 0.40 -4.22
C ILE A 288 -15.18 0.97 -5.30
N GLY A 289 -16.30 0.28 -5.53
CA GLY A 289 -17.25 0.66 -6.60
C GLY A 289 -16.84 0.21 -7.99
N ILE A 290 -15.81 -0.62 -8.13
CA ILE A 290 -15.51 -1.27 -9.42
C ILE A 290 -16.69 -2.13 -9.87
N THR A 291 -17.08 -2.00 -11.15
CA THR A 291 -18.13 -2.85 -11.73
C THR A 291 -17.56 -4.21 -12.05
N LYS A 292 -18.26 -5.26 -11.63
CA LYS A 292 -17.89 -6.66 -11.87
C LYS A 292 -17.51 -6.92 -13.32
N GLY A 293 -16.33 -7.51 -13.51
CA GLY A 293 -15.82 -7.90 -14.83
C GLY A 293 -15.49 -6.75 -15.78
N ARG A 294 -15.49 -5.48 -15.33
CA ARG A 294 -15.16 -4.34 -16.19
C ARG A 294 -13.73 -4.43 -16.76
N TRP A 295 -12.84 -5.08 -16.06
CA TRP A 295 -11.48 -5.32 -16.51
C TRP A 295 -11.35 -6.27 -17.71
N ASN A 296 -12.42 -7.00 -18.09
CA ASN A 296 -12.42 -7.85 -19.28
C ASN A 296 -12.10 -7.10 -20.59
N THR A 297 -12.30 -5.79 -20.61
CA THR A 297 -11.95 -4.98 -21.80
C THR A 297 -10.45 -4.80 -21.98
N MET A 298 -9.66 -5.21 -20.99
CA MET A 298 -8.20 -5.10 -21.00
C MET A 298 -7.52 -6.41 -21.45
N LEU A 299 -8.22 -7.54 -21.31
CA LEU A 299 -7.78 -8.85 -21.78
C LEU A 299 -8.05 -9.02 -23.27
#